data_406c1ed265720aa95176538146498a01
#
_entry.id   406c1ed265720aa95176538146498a01
#
_cell.length_a   1.000
_cell.length_b   1.000
_cell.length_c   1.000
_cell.angle_alpha   90.00
_cell.angle_beta   90.00
_cell.angle_gamma   90.00
#
_symmetry.space_group_name_H-M   'P 1'
#
loop_
_entity.id
_entity.type
_entity.pdbx_description
1 polymer ?
#
loop_
_entity_poly.entity_id
_entity_poly.type
_entity_poly.pdbx_seq_one_letter_code
_entity_poly.pdbx_strand_id
1 'polypeptide(L)'
;MFWADELIENIIKTSDKDSYLVNDSTTPSGHSHVGSLRGIILHELIKNGLEDKNKKSVFQFGFDDFDPMDGLPNYVDQEFAKYMGKPLTDVPAPDGEHTSFAEQYADELKSVIEYLGIKPSYYYTTELYKQGKFNDSIKIVLDNAAKIREIYKEVSGSDKGDDWYPLQVVCPDCGKIGTTRVTGWDGKEVEFECVKNMVDWAEGCGYTGKISPFDGNAKMPYKVEWPSKWNFMGIDIEGAGKDHTAAGGTRDVANRIYREIFAKNPPIDAPYEHILIGGKKMSSSKGLGVTAKQMADILPANILKFLFTRTKYKRAIEFDPEGDTIPLLYDEYDRCAADFLNKNETDMARAFQYTEIDLEKDIPKYYLRFSKIANFLQMPKIDIFEYAREEKGSELFASERQEIENRIQVAKKWLANYAPESVKFTIQDELPAATKNLNDGQKEFLNKIADAISTKEKWAGEDLHAKIHDIKNEMEIAPKEAFSAIYLSFLGKDSGPQAGWLLASLDQDFVINRLKEV
;
A
#
# COMPACT_ATOMS: atom_id res chain seq x y z
N MET A 1 -1.43 -16.66 -18.72
CA MET A 1 -1.11 -17.15 -17.34
C MET A 1 -0.84 -15.93 -16.48
N PHE A 2 -1.49 -15.87 -15.33
CA PHE A 2 -1.34 -14.75 -14.41
C PHE A 2 0.12 -14.62 -13.95
N TRP A 3 0.59 -13.39 -13.78
CA TRP A 3 2.01 -13.13 -13.53
C TRP A 3 2.55 -13.79 -12.25
N ALA A 4 1.72 -13.95 -11.22
CA ALA A 4 2.14 -14.62 -9.99
C ALA A 4 2.35 -16.12 -10.21
N ASP A 5 1.46 -16.79 -10.96
CA ASP A 5 1.61 -18.19 -11.31
C ASP A 5 2.87 -18.42 -12.16
N GLU A 6 3.18 -17.50 -13.11
CA GLU A 6 4.43 -17.53 -13.89
C GLU A 6 5.67 -17.43 -12.99
N LEU A 7 5.62 -16.54 -11.99
CA LEU A 7 6.71 -16.38 -11.01
C LEU A 7 6.90 -17.67 -10.20
N ILE A 8 5.82 -18.26 -9.69
CA ILE A 8 5.86 -19.49 -8.90
C ILE A 8 6.40 -20.67 -9.70
N GLU A 9 5.97 -20.82 -10.96
CA GLU A 9 6.53 -21.85 -11.83
C GLU A 9 8.03 -21.67 -12.06
N ASN A 10 8.51 -20.43 -12.20
CA ASN A 10 9.93 -20.15 -12.33
C ASN A 10 10.69 -20.46 -11.04
N ILE A 11 10.12 -20.17 -9.86
CA ILE A 11 10.70 -20.53 -8.56
C ILE A 11 10.86 -22.05 -8.47
N ILE A 12 9.82 -22.82 -8.74
CA ILE A 12 9.85 -24.28 -8.70
C ILE A 12 10.87 -24.85 -9.70
N LYS A 13 10.93 -24.31 -10.92
CA LYS A 13 11.93 -24.71 -11.93
C LYS A 13 13.37 -24.43 -11.48
N THR A 14 13.58 -23.35 -10.74
CA THR A 14 14.92 -22.93 -10.28
C THR A 14 15.40 -23.79 -9.11
N SER A 15 14.52 -24.17 -8.21
CA SER A 15 14.84 -24.96 -7.02
C SER A 15 13.60 -25.74 -6.58
N ASP A 16 13.44 -26.99 -7.07
CA ASP A 16 12.31 -27.84 -6.72
C ASP A 16 12.52 -28.45 -5.31
N LYS A 17 11.75 -27.94 -4.35
CA LYS A 17 11.75 -28.36 -2.95
C LYS A 17 10.34 -28.79 -2.54
N ASP A 18 10.24 -29.59 -1.49
CA ASP A 18 8.95 -29.92 -0.86
C ASP A 18 8.44 -28.83 0.07
N SER A 19 9.36 -28.00 0.59
CA SER A 19 9.07 -26.90 1.50
C SER A 19 9.93 -25.68 1.20
N TYR A 20 9.32 -24.50 1.32
CA TYR A 20 9.97 -23.20 1.08
C TYR A 20 9.79 -22.28 2.27
N LEU A 21 10.86 -21.57 2.62
CA LEU A 21 10.83 -20.44 3.54
C LEU A 21 10.88 -19.14 2.73
N VAL A 22 9.79 -18.40 2.74
CA VAL A 22 9.63 -17.09 2.11
C VAL A 22 9.86 -16.03 3.18
N ASN A 23 10.70 -15.04 2.95
CA ASN A 23 11.04 -14.02 3.93
C ASN A 23 10.90 -12.60 3.35
N ASP A 24 10.53 -11.67 4.22
CA ASP A 24 10.63 -10.22 4.01
C ASP A 24 10.94 -9.55 5.35
N SER A 25 11.51 -8.34 5.34
CA SER A 25 11.76 -7.60 6.56
C SER A 25 11.76 -6.09 6.35
N THR A 26 11.57 -5.35 7.44
CA THR A 26 11.63 -3.89 7.44
C THR A 26 12.18 -3.36 8.76
N THR A 27 12.84 -2.20 8.70
CA THR A 27 13.25 -1.45 9.89
C THR A 27 12.07 -0.60 10.38
N PRO A 28 11.61 -0.74 11.64
CA PRO A 28 10.49 0.04 12.20
C PRO A 28 10.95 1.43 12.65
N SER A 29 11.45 2.23 11.69
CA SER A 29 12.03 3.57 11.93
C SER A 29 11.03 4.72 11.83
N GLY A 30 9.72 4.43 11.82
CA GLY A 30 8.62 5.38 11.70
C GLY A 30 7.41 4.75 11.01
N HIS A 31 6.38 5.58 10.73
CA HIS A 31 5.20 5.11 9.98
C HIS A 31 5.60 4.45 8.67
N SER A 32 5.18 3.22 8.48
CA SER A 32 5.43 2.51 7.23
C SER A 32 4.65 3.16 6.08
N HIS A 33 5.35 3.54 4.99
CA HIS A 33 4.65 4.03 3.81
C HIS A 33 3.93 2.89 3.08
N VAL A 34 2.90 3.22 2.31
CA VAL A 34 2.08 2.22 1.59
C VAL A 34 2.91 1.32 0.66
N GLY A 35 4.07 1.79 0.18
CA GLY A 35 5.01 0.99 -0.62
C GLY A 35 5.55 -0.25 0.09
N SER A 36 5.63 -0.24 1.43
CA SER A 36 6.05 -1.42 2.22
C SER A 36 5.09 -2.60 2.03
N LEU A 37 3.81 -2.33 1.74
CA LEU A 37 2.82 -3.38 1.47
C LEU A 37 3.13 -4.15 0.18
N ARG A 38 3.93 -3.57 -0.74
CA ARG A 38 4.28 -4.24 -2.02
C ARG A 38 5.06 -5.52 -1.78
N GLY A 39 6.09 -5.47 -0.94
CA GLY A 39 6.87 -6.65 -0.56
C GLY A 39 6.01 -7.66 0.19
N ILE A 40 5.29 -7.22 1.22
CA ILE A 40 4.44 -8.06 2.07
C ILE A 40 3.42 -8.85 1.24
N ILE A 41 2.66 -8.16 0.37
CA ILE A 41 1.64 -8.80 -0.49
C ILE A 41 2.29 -9.74 -1.52
N LEU A 42 3.44 -9.35 -2.11
CA LEU A 42 4.16 -10.20 -3.05
C LEU A 42 4.61 -11.52 -2.41
N HIS A 43 5.20 -11.46 -1.21
CA HIS A 43 5.68 -12.66 -0.51
C HIS A 43 4.53 -13.56 -0.05
N GLU A 44 3.40 -12.97 0.36
CA GLU A 44 2.16 -13.71 0.63
C GLU A 44 1.62 -14.39 -0.64
N LEU A 45 1.62 -13.71 -1.79
CA LEU A 45 1.22 -14.31 -3.07
C LEU A 45 2.13 -15.48 -3.46
N ILE A 46 3.43 -15.35 -3.25
CA ILE A 46 4.38 -16.44 -3.51
C ILE A 46 4.08 -17.62 -2.58
N LYS A 47 3.89 -17.37 -1.29
CA LYS A 47 3.54 -18.39 -0.31
C LYS A 47 2.25 -19.13 -0.72
N ASN A 48 1.18 -18.43 -1.00
CA ASN A 48 -0.12 -19.01 -1.38
C ASN A 48 -0.04 -19.77 -2.69
N GLY A 49 0.64 -19.24 -3.69
CA GLY A 49 0.79 -19.91 -4.98
C GLY A 49 1.68 -21.16 -4.93
N LEU A 50 2.65 -21.22 -4.03
CA LEU A 50 3.40 -22.47 -3.76
C LEU A 50 2.50 -23.54 -3.14
N GLU A 51 1.61 -23.14 -2.20
CA GLU A 51 0.61 -24.03 -1.61
C GLU A 51 -0.39 -24.54 -2.65
N ASP A 52 -0.84 -23.72 -3.57
CA ASP A 52 -1.68 -24.12 -4.72
C ASP A 52 -0.99 -25.17 -5.60
N LYS A 53 0.34 -25.21 -5.64
CA LYS A 53 1.15 -26.21 -6.32
C LYS A 53 1.53 -27.41 -5.41
N ASN A 54 0.85 -27.58 -4.26
CA ASN A 54 1.10 -28.63 -3.26
C ASN A 54 2.52 -28.60 -2.66
N LYS A 55 3.16 -27.43 -2.60
CA LYS A 55 4.42 -27.21 -1.91
C LYS A 55 4.14 -26.60 -0.54
N LYS A 56 4.77 -27.15 0.52
CA LYS A 56 4.69 -26.52 1.84
C LYS A 56 5.42 -25.18 1.79
N SER A 57 4.83 -24.13 2.36
CA SER A 57 5.48 -22.84 2.43
C SER A 57 5.15 -22.09 3.72
N VAL A 58 6.12 -21.35 4.21
CA VAL A 58 5.98 -20.49 5.38
C VAL A 58 6.43 -19.09 4.98
N PHE A 59 5.62 -18.09 5.28
CA PHE A 59 6.02 -16.69 5.17
C PHE A 59 6.45 -16.17 6.53
N GLN A 60 7.70 -15.69 6.62
CA GLN A 60 8.24 -14.98 7.78
C GLN A 60 8.39 -13.51 7.47
N PHE A 61 8.07 -12.67 8.45
CA PHE A 61 8.24 -11.21 8.33
C PHE A 61 9.03 -10.70 9.53
N GLY A 62 10.17 -10.08 9.25
CA GLY A 62 11.10 -9.59 10.25
C GLY A 62 10.98 -8.09 10.52
N PHE A 63 11.22 -7.72 11.77
CA PHE A 63 11.49 -6.36 12.15
C PHE A 63 12.96 -6.19 12.49
N ASP A 64 13.67 -5.36 11.70
CA ASP A 64 15.08 -5.02 11.91
C ASP A 64 15.17 -3.93 13.00
N ASP A 65 14.68 -4.27 14.19
CA ASP A 65 14.47 -3.39 15.35
C ASP A 65 15.75 -3.05 16.13
N PHE A 66 16.84 -3.77 15.83
CA PHE A 66 18.17 -3.52 16.40
C PHE A 66 18.96 -2.48 15.60
N ASP A 67 18.40 -1.96 14.50
CA ASP A 67 19.00 -0.87 13.74
C ASP A 67 19.12 0.41 14.58
N PRO A 68 20.18 1.22 14.37
CA PRO A 68 20.30 2.50 15.03
C PRO A 68 19.20 3.46 14.58
N MET A 69 18.75 4.32 15.50
CA MET A 69 17.98 5.50 15.11
C MET A 69 18.90 6.45 14.34
N ASP A 70 18.81 6.42 13.01
CA ASP A 70 19.65 7.20 12.08
C ASP A 70 18.91 8.37 11.42
N GLY A 71 17.63 8.55 11.74
CA GLY A 71 16.77 9.64 11.29
C GLY A 71 15.64 9.89 12.27
N LEU A 72 15.25 11.16 12.42
CA LEU A 72 14.09 11.57 13.21
C LEU A 72 12.96 11.98 12.26
N PRO A 73 11.84 11.24 12.23
CA PRO A 73 10.70 11.64 11.44
C PRO A 73 10.16 13.01 11.85
N ASN A 74 9.69 13.81 10.89
CA ASN A 74 9.24 15.19 11.11
C ASN A 74 7.99 15.33 12.01
N TYR A 75 7.27 14.25 12.24
CA TYR A 75 6.10 14.16 13.12
C TYR A 75 6.46 13.70 14.56
N VAL A 76 7.72 13.37 14.83
CA VAL A 76 8.22 13.01 16.16
C VAL A 76 8.85 14.24 16.81
N ASP A 77 8.64 14.40 18.13
CA ASP A 77 9.19 15.52 18.88
C ASP A 77 10.71 15.61 18.75
N GLN A 78 11.23 16.81 18.56
CA GLN A 78 12.66 17.09 18.41
C GLN A 78 13.48 16.69 19.67
N GLU A 79 12.86 16.56 20.83
CA GLU A 79 13.50 16.04 22.03
C GLU A 79 14.05 14.61 21.84
N PHE A 80 13.49 13.85 20.91
CA PHE A 80 13.98 12.50 20.57
C PHE A 80 15.35 12.52 19.90
N ALA A 81 15.83 13.63 19.40
CA ALA A 81 17.18 13.77 18.83
C ALA A 81 18.29 13.30 19.79
N LYS A 82 18.07 13.37 21.11
CA LYS A 82 19.01 12.87 22.13
C LYS A 82 19.24 11.35 22.06
N TYR A 83 18.32 10.60 21.43
CA TYR A 83 18.41 9.15 21.28
C TYR A 83 19.09 8.72 19.97
N MET A 84 19.36 9.65 19.05
CA MET A 84 20.01 9.33 17.78
C MET A 84 21.29 8.51 18.01
N GLY A 85 21.41 7.43 17.23
CA GLY A 85 22.51 6.46 17.32
C GLY A 85 22.27 5.27 18.25
N LYS A 86 21.22 5.28 19.09
CA LYS A 86 20.83 4.12 19.88
C LYS A 86 20.06 3.10 19.02
N PRO A 87 20.06 1.80 19.37
CA PRO A 87 19.13 0.85 18.80
C PRO A 87 17.69 1.33 18.96
N LEU A 88 16.84 1.11 17.95
CA LEU A 88 15.43 1.54 17.99
C LEU A 88 14.64 0.92 19.15
N THR A 89 15.05 -0.26 19.63
CA THR A 89 14.48 -0.90 20.84
C THR A 89 14.86 -0.21 22.15
N ASP A 90 15.94 0.59 22.16
CA ASP A 90 16.41 1.33 23.32
C ASP A 90 15.95 2.80 23.32
N VAL A 91 15.13 3.17 22.34
CA VAL A 91 14.49 4.48 22.24
C VAL A 91 13.06 4.37 22.77
N PRO A 92 12.63 5.25 23.72
CA PRO A 92 11.25 5.26 24.21
C PRO A 92 10.24 5.44 23.07
N ALA A 93 9.05 4.88 23.23
CA ALA A 93 7.97 5.10 22.27
C ALA A 93 7.44 6.54 22.33
N PRO A 94 7.27 7.22 21.19
CA PRO A 94 6.70 8.57 21.14
C PRO A 94 5.27 8.69 21.71
N ASP A 95 4.46 7.65 21.62
CA ASP A 95 3.08 7.62 22.13
C ASP A 95 2.99 7.42 23.65
N GLY A 96 4.09 7.00 24.31
CA GLY A 96 4.13 6.72 25.74
C GLY A 96 3.35 5.46 26.18
N GLU A 97 2.82 4.68 25.25
CA GLU A 97 2.05 3.47 25.51
C GLU A 97 2.86 2.21 25.25
N HIS A 98 3.64 2.19 24.15
CA HIS A 98 4.55 1.08 23.81
C HIS A 98 5.87 1.19 24.59
N THR A 99 6.61 0.08 24.69
CA THR A 99 7.87 0.04 25.43
C THR A 99 9.04 0.68 24.70
N SER A 100 8.98 0.69 23.35
CA SER A 100 10.03 1.26 22.51
C SER A 100 9.48 1.87 21.21
N PHE A 101 10.32 2.73 20.61
CA PHE A 101 10.09 3.29 19.29
C PHE A 101 9.85 2.19 18.24
N ALA A 102 10.69 1.14 18.26
CA ALA A 102 10.55 0.01 17.36
C ALA A 102 9.22 -0.72 17.54
N GLU A 103 8.79 -0.97 18.76
CA GLU A 103 7.55 -1.67 19.06
C GLU A 103 6.33 -0.90 18.54
N GLN A 104 6.26 0.41 18.77
CA GLN A 104 5.15 1.24 18.31
C GLN A 104 4.93 1.12 16.80
N TYR A 105 6.00 1.29 16.01
CA TYR A 105 5.87 1.27 14.54
C TYR A 105 5.80 -0.15 13.96
N ALA A 106 6.36 -1.14 14.65
CA ALA A 106 6.15 -2.53 14.30
C ALA A 106 4.69 -2.95 14.48
N ASP A 107 4.07 -2.58 15.61
CA ASP A 107 2.68 -2.94 15.90
C ASP A 107 1.69 -2.20 15.00
N GLU A 108 1.98 -0.94 14.62
CA GLU A 108 1.21 -0.26 13.59
C GLU A 108 1.21 -1.03 12.26
N LEU A 109 2.38 -1.45 11.78
CA LEU A 109 2.45 -2.22 10.52
C LEU A 109 1.81 -3.60 10.66
N LYS A 110 1.98 -4.31 11.79
CA LYS A 110 1.30 -5.58 12.05
C LYS A 110 -0.23 -5.42 11.96
N SER A 111 -0.77 -4.36 12.54
CA SER A 111 -2.22 -4.10 12.46
C SER A 111 -2.73 -4.01 11.02
N VAL A 112 -1.94 -3.44 10.12
CA VAL A 112 -2.27 -3.38 8.68
C VAL A 112 -2.11 -4.75 8.01
N ILE A 113 -1.05 -5.49 8.34
CA ILE A 113 -0.83 -6.85 7.82
C ILE A 113 -1.99 -7.77 8.22
N GLU A 114 -2.42 -7.71 9.47
CA GLU A 114 -3.57 -8.47 9.99
C GLU A 114 -4.89 -8.03 9.32
N TYR A 115 -5.09 -6.72 9.13
CA TYR A 115 -6.24 -6.19 8.39
C TYR A 115 -6.33 -6.74 6.97
N LEU A 116 -5.18 -6.93 6.30
CA LEU A 116 -5.09 -7.55 4.98
C LEU A 116 -5.32 -9.08 5.00
N GLY A 117 -5.53 -9.68 6.17
CA GLY A 117 -5.70 -11.12 6.35
C GLY A 117 -4.40 -11.92 6.17
N ILE A 118 -3.25 -11.26 6.16
CA ILE A 118 -1.93 -11.88 6.03
C ILE A 118 -1.44 -12.30 7.42
N LYS A 119 -0.90 -13.51 7.54
CA LYS A 119 -0.49 -14.10 8.83
C LYS A 119 0.92 -14.66 8.75
N PRO A 120 1.95 -13.83 8.68
CA PRO A 120 3.33 -14.29 8.69
C PRO A 120 3.76 -14.73 10.09
N SER A 121 4.82 -15.53 10.15
CA SER A 121 5.54 -15.76 11.40
C SER A 121 6.47 -14.57 11.64
N TYR A 122 6.26 -13.82 12.70
CA TYR A 122 7.08 -12.65 13.01
C TYR A 122 8.37 -13.02 13.72
N TYR A 123 9.44 -12.26 13.46
CA TYR A 123 10.68 -12.28 14.24
C TYR A 123 11.26 -10.87 14.41
N TYR A 124 12.09 -10.69 15.43
CA TYR A 124 12.75 -9.44 15.78
C TYR A 124 14.26 -9.63 15.80
N THR A 125 15.01 -8.79 15.11
CA THR A 125 16.48 -8.94 15.04
C THR A 125 17.15 -8.76 16.39
N THR A 126 16.64 -7.87 17.27
CA THR A 126 17.14 -7.73 18.65
C THR A 126 17.09 -9.04 19.41
N GLU A 127 15.98 -9.78 19.32
CA GLU A 127 15.85 -11.06 19.99
C GLU A 127 16.82 -12.11 19.42
N LEU A 128 16.95 -12.17 18.09
CA LEU A 128 17.86 -13.09 17.43
C LEU A 128 19.33 -12.83 17.82
N TYR A 129 19.73 -11.57 17.93
CA TYR A 129 21.06 -11.19 18.41
C TYR A 129 21.26 -11.61 19.87
N LYS A 130 20.33 -11.25 20.77
CA LYS A 130 20.38 -11.58 22.20
C LYS A 130 20.36 -13.09 22.49
N GLN A 131 19.71 -13.87 21.64
CA GLN A 131 19.69 -15.34 21.69
C GLN A 131 20.94 -15.99 21.09
N GLY A 132 21.91 -15.21 20.61
CA GLY A 132 23.14 -15.69 20.02
C GLY A 132 23.01 -16.33 18.63
N LYS A 133 21.85 -16.15 17.94
CA LYS A 133 21.63 -16.73 16.60
C LYS A 133 22.60 -16.19 15.54
N PHE A 134 23.10 -14.99 15.74
CA PHE A 134 24.09 -14.36 14.88
C PHE A 134 25.54 -14.65 15.26
N ASN A 135 25.84 -15.28 16.41
CA ASN A 135 27.20 -15.42 16.93
C ASN A 135 28.16 -16.08 15.93
N ASP A 136 27.76 -17.22 15.33
CA ASP A 136 28.59 -17.91 14.34
C ASP A 136 28.81 -17.02 13.09
N SER A 137 27.78 -16.33 12.64
CA SER A 137 27.90 -15.41 11.49
C SER A 137 28.80 -14.21 11.81
N ILE A 138 28.70 -13.63 13.01
CA ILE A 138 29.59 -12.54 13.48
C ILE A 138 31.04 -13.03 13.44
N LYS A 139 31.33 -14.22 13.97
CA LYS A 139 32.68 -14.78 13.94
C LYS A 139 33.19 -14.96 12.53
N ILE A 140 32.39 -15.60 11.65
CA ILE A 140 32.75 -15.81 10.24
C ILE A 140 33.03 -14.47 9.54
N VAL A 141 32.20 -13.47 9.75
CA VAL A 141 32.31 -12.13 9.13
C VAL A 141 33.55 -11.40 9.62
N LEU A 142 33.88 -11.45 10.91
CA LEU A 142 35.07 -10.82 11.46
C LEU A 142 36.35 -11.51 10.98
N ASP A 143 36.38 -12.85 10.95
CA ASP A 143 37.52 -13.63 10.44
C ASP A 143 37.78 -13.38 8.94
N ASN A 144 36.74 -12.94 8.19
CA ASN A 144 36.81 -12.65 6.76
C ASN A 144 36.69 -11.15 6.41
N ALA A 145 36.93 -10.25 7.37
CA ALA A 145 36.75 -8.81 7.16
C ALA A 145 37.51 -8.26 5.94
N ALA A 146 38.73 -8.72 5.70
CA ALA A 146 39.52 -8.31 4.52
C ALA A 146 38.82 -8.66 3.20
N LYS A 147 38.28 -9.89 3.10
CA LYS A 147 37.56 -10.32 1.89
C LYS A 147 36.24 -9.57 1.71
N ILE A 148 35.56 -9.21 2.78
CA ILE A 148 34.33 -8.40 2.73
C ILE A 148 34.64 -6.99 2.25
N ARG A 149 35.75 -6.36 2.65
CA ARG A 149 36.21 -5.06 2.12
C ARG A 149 36.44 -5.13 0.60
N GLU A 150 37.11 -6.18 0.13
CA GLU A 150 37.33 -6.41 -1.31
C GLU A 150 35.99 -6.51 -2.06
N ILE A 151 35.02 -7.27 -1.54
CA ILE A 151 33.69 -7.39 -2.13
C ILE A 151 32.97 -6.02 -2.20
N TYR A 152 33.01 -5.22 -1.12
CA TYR A 152 32.43 -3.87 -1.14
C TYR A 152 33.05 -2.99 -2.24
N LYS A 153 34.38 -3.02 -2.37
CA LYS A 153 35.10 -2.24 -3.37
C LYS A 153 34.74 -2.68 -4.79
N GLU A 154 34.79 -3.99 -5.06
CA GLU A 154 34.55 -4.54 -6.40
C GLU A 154 33.08 -4.42 -6.84
N VAL A 155 32.12 -4.64 -5.95
CA VAL A 155 30.70 -4.69 -6.30
C VAL A 155 30.06 -3.31 -6.28
N SER A 156 30.30 -2.52 -5.22
CA SER A 156 29.63 -1.23 -5.03
C SER A 156 30.53 0.00 -5.17
N GLY A 157 31.83 -0.20 -5.47
CA GLY A 157 32.81 0.88 -5.51
C GLY A 157 33.09 1.52 -4.14
N SER A 158 32.55 0.97 -3.05
CA SER A 158 32.72 1.49 -1.69
C SER A 158 34.04 1.02 -1.11
N ASP A 159 35.04 1.89 -1.12
CA ASP A 159 36.34 1.61 -0.49
C ASP A 159 36.22 1.79 1.03
N LYS A 160 36.34 0.69 1.75
CA LYS A 160 36.43 0.65 3.20
C LYS A 160 37.91 0.63 3.58
N GLY A 161 38.33 1.46 4.52
CA GLY A 161 39.71 1.45 4.97
C GLY A 161 40.22 0.05 5.41
N ASP A 162 41.53 -0.18 5.36
CA ASP A 162 42.10 -1.49 5.67
C ASP A 162 41.86 -1.96 7.11
N ASP A 163 41.54 -1.02 8.00
CA ASP A 163 41.21 -1.22 9.41
C ASP A 163 39.69 -1.37 9.65
N TRP A 164 38.84 -1.33 8.61
CA TRP A 164 37.41 -1.46 8.81
C TRP A 164 36.97 -2.91 9.04
N TYR A 165 36.20 -3.11 10.09
CA TYR A 165 35.50 -4.36 10.39
C TYR A 165 33.99 -4.18 10.19
N PRO A 166 33.28 -5.17 9.60
CA PRO A 166 31.84 -5.08 9.33
C PRO A 166 31.00 -5.37 10.58
N LEU A 167 31.22 -4.59 11.63
CA LEU A 167 30.53 -4.71 12.91
C LEU A 167 30.48 -3.36 13.63
N GLN A 168 29.40 -3.12 14.35
CA GLN A 168 29.18 -1.98 15.23
C GLN A 168 28.82 -2.51 16.64
N VAL A 169 29.44 -1.96 17.67
CA VAL A 169 29.24 -2.34 19.07
C VAL A 169 28.19 -1.44 19.70
N VAL A 170 27.35 -1.98 20.57
CA VAL A 170 26.54 -1.16 21.48
C VAL A 170 27.47 -0.58 22.54
N CYS A 171 27.71 0.72 22.50
CA CYS A 171 28.62 1.37 23.44
C CYS A 171 28.12 1.22 24.88
N PRO A 172 28.90 0.61 25.79
CA PRO A 172 28.45 0.39 27.17
C PRO A 172 28.30 1.69 27.99
N ASP A 173 28.89 2.80 27.53
CA ASP A 173 28.82 4.09 28.21
C ASP A 173 27.57 4.89 27.77
N CYS A 174 27.34 5.07 26.47
CA CYS A 174 26.24 5.91 25.98
C CYS A 174 25.08 5.12 25.33
N GLY A 175 25.21 3.82 25.14
CA GLY A 175 24.19 2.96 24.52
C GLY A 175 24.03 3.14 23.02
N LYS A 176 24.87 3.93 22.35
CA LYS A 176 24.79 4.15 20.91
C LYS A 176 25.53 3.04 20.15
N ILE A 177 24.95 2.62 19.02
CA ILE A 177 25.52 1.65 18.09
C ILE A 177 25.97 2.33 16.80
N GLY A 178 25.26 3.37 16.35
CA GLY A 178 25.53 4.06 15.09
C GLY A 178 26.82 4.87 15.06
N THR A 179 27.47 5.09 16.21
CA THR A 179 28.68 5.89 16.36
C THR A 179 29.92 5.09 16.72
N THR A 180 29.81 3.74 16.71
CA THR A 180 30.93 2.87 17.10
C THR A 180 31.66 2.28 15.90
N ARG A 181 32.98 2.17 16.00
CA ARG A 181 33.87 1.56 15.04
C ARG A 181 34.72 0.49 15.71
N VAL A 182 34.70 -0.72 15.17
CA VAL A 182 35.60 -1.79 15.58
C VAL A 182 36.98 -1.55 14.97
N THR A 183 38.03 -1.64 15.78
CA THR A 183 39.41 -1.38 15.40
C THR A 183 40.31 -2.62 15.48
N GLY A 184 39.84 -3.71 16.13
CA GLY A 184 40.58 -4.94 16.25
C GLY A 184 39.68 -6.14 16.56
N TRP A 185 40.14 -7.34 16.20
CA TRP A 185 39.51 -8.63 16.48
C TRP A 185 40.56 -9.68 16.84
N ASP A 186 40.46 -10.33 17.99
CA ASP A 186 41.42 -11.33 18.47
C ASP A 186 40.89 -12.78 18.46
N GLY A 187 39.71 -12.99 17.88
CA GLY A 187 39.04 -14.30 17.85
C GLY A 187 38.03 -14.52 18.97
N LYS A 188 37.94 -13.61 19.95
CA LYS A 188 36.99 -13.65 21.08
C LYS A 188 36.34 -12.32 21.38
N GLU A 189 37.12 -11.25 21.33
CA GLU A 189 36.71 -9.90 21.66
C GLU A 189 37.10 -8.93 20.55
N VAL A 190 36.32 -7.89 20.40
CA VAL A 190 36.61 -6.76 19.52
C VAL A 190 37.09 -5.56 20.31
N GLU A 191 38.14 -4.89 19.81
CA GLU A 191 38.52 -3.56 20.21
C GLU A 191 37.69 -2.56 19.45
N PHE A 192 37.21 -1.50 20.10
CA PHE A 192 36.34 -0.52 19.46
C PHE A 192 36.48 0.87 20.09
N GLU A 193 36.02 1.87 19.35
CA GLU A 193 35.87 3.24 19.80
C GLU A 193 34.47 3.76 19.48
N CYS A 194 33.88 4.57 20.34
CA CYS A 194 32.69 5.35 20.12
C CYS A 194 33.09 6.75 19.63
N VAL A 195 33.12 6.94 18.32
CA VAL A 195 33.73 8.10 17.67
C VAL A 195 32.79 9.30 17.73
N LYS A 196 33.28 10.48 18.18
CA LYS A 196 32.46 11.69 18.35
C LYS A 196 31.77 12.14 17.06
N ASN A 197 32.50 12.19 15.95
CA ASN A 197 32.03 12.73 14.69
C ASN A 197 32.10 11.66 13.57
N MET A 198 31.63 10.44 13.84
CA MET A 198 31.64 9.36 12.86
C MET A 198 30.55 9.53 11.79
N VAL A 199 29.41 10.07 12.20
CA VAL A 199 28.23 10.34 11.39
C VAL A 199 27.67 11.72 11.70
N ASP A 200 26.98 12.35 10.74
CA ASP A 200 26.45 13.72 10.91
C ASP A 200 25.18 13.77 11.79
N TRP A 201 24.50 12.66 11.94
CA TRP A 201 23.21 12.55 12.62
C TRP A 201 23.31 12.11 14.10
N ALA A 202 24.48 11.67 14.58
CA ALA A 202 24.66 11.30 15.99
C ALA A 202 26.11 11.55 16.45
N GLU A 203 26.25 11.99 17.73
CA GLU A 203 27.55 12.21 18.37
C GLU A 203 27.91 11.04 19.29
N GLY A 204 29.11 10.45 19.12
CA GLY A 204 29.67 9.45 20.02
C GLY A 204 30.24 10.05 21.31
N CYS A 205 30.42 9.22 22.36
CA CYS A 205 30.90 9.69 23.66
C CYS A 205 32.44 9.73 23.81
N GLY A 206 33.18 9.13 22.85
CA GLY A 206 34.66 9.04 22.93
C GLY A 206 35.16 7.80 23.70
N TYR A 207 34.28 6.93 24.17
CA TYR A 207 34.66 5.69 24.87
C TYR A 207 35.47 4.76 23.98
N THR A 208 36.53 4.16 24.53
CA THR A 208 37.31 3.09 23.89
C THR A 208 37.33 1.88 24.81
N GLY A 209 37.27 0.70 24.24
CA GLY A 209 37.25 -0.52 25.06
C GLY A 209 37.38 -1.80 24.25
N LYS A 210 37.23 -2.90 24.98
CA LYS A 210 37.24 -4.25 24.43
C LYS A 210 36.04 -5.00 24.98
N ILE A 211 35.33 -5.74 24.11
CA ILE A 211 34.10 -6.45 24.47
C ILE A 211 33.89 -7.68 23.58
N SER A 212 33.23 -8.70 24.12
CA SER A 212 32.70 -9.78 23.30
C SER A 212 31.61 -9.26 22.35
N PRO A 213 31.70 -9.52 21.04
CA PRO A 213 30.71 -9.02 20.06
C PRO A 213 29.43 -9.85 20.00
N PHE A 214 29.32 -10.87 20.83
CA PHE A 214 28.23 -11.85 20.80
C PHE A 214 27.06 -11.46 21.70
N ASP A 215 25.96 -12.21 21.59
CA ASP A 215 24.81 -12.14 22.49
C ASP A 215 24.15 -10.75 22.60
N GLY A 216 24.10 -10.03 21.46
CA GLY A 216 23.47 -8.71 21.36
C GLY A 216 24.37 -7.52 21.70
N ASN A 217 25.67 -7.72 21.97
CA ASN A 217 26.59 -6.62 22.23
C ASN A 217 27.02 -5.86 20.97
N ALA A 218 26.77 -6.41 19.81
CA ALA A 218 27.14 -5.82 18.53
C ALA A 218 26.19 -6.23 17.41
N LYS A 219 26.19 -5.45 16.32
CA LYS A 219 25.35 -5.63 15.14
C LYS A 219 26.18 -5.50 13.87
N MET A 220 25.88 -6.33 12.88
CA MET A 220 26.44 -6.19 11.54
C MET A 220 25.73 -5.10 10.74
N PRO A 221 26.44 -4.40 9.83
CA PRO A 221 25.80 -3.51 8.85
C PRO A 221 24.84 -4.29 7.95
N TYR A 222 23.74 -3.66 7.53
CA TYR A 222 22.64 -4.28 6.77
C TYR A 222 23.12 -5.18 5.61
N LYS A 223 24.08 -4.72 4.78
CA LYS A 223 24.61 -5.49 3.63
C LYS A 223 25.33 -6.79 4.03
N VAL A 224 25.74 -6.92 5.29
CA VAL A 224 26.41 -8.10 5.86
C VAL A 224 25.46 -8.91 6.73
N GLU A 225 24.57 -8.25 7.44
CA GLU A 225 23.52 -8.89 8.24
C GLU A 225 22.55 -9.69 7.37
N TRP A 226 22.16 -9.13 6.24
CA TRP A 226 21.21 -9.77 5.32
C TRP A 226 21.64 -11.19 4.91
N PRO A 227 22.85 -11.42 4.31
CA PRO A 227 23.32 -12.78 4.03
C PRO A 227 23.57 -13.62 5.29
N SER A 228 23.84 -13.01 6.43
CA SER A 228 23.93 -13.71 7.71
C SER A 228 22.58 -14.26 8.17
N LYS A 229 21.49 -13.52 7.99
CA LYS A 229 20.11 -14.02 8.20
C LYS A 229 19.83 -15.24 7.31
N TRP A 230 20.16 -15.15 6.01
CA TRP A 230 19.99 -16.31 5.10
C TRP A 230 20.73 -17.56 5.59
N ASN A 231 21.90 -17.37 6.19
CA ASN A 231 22.76 -18.47 6.60
C ASN A 231 22.15 -19.33 7.70
N PHE A 232 21.64 -18.73 8.77
CA PHE A 232 21.09 -19.50 9.90
C PHE A 232 19.59 -19.77 9.79
N MET A 233 18.83 -18.92 9.09
CA MET A 233 17.39 -19.11 8.91
C MET A 233 17.07 -20.11 7.80
N GLY A 234 17.95 -20.24 6.79
CA GLY A 234 17.71 -21.13 5.66
C GLY A 234 16.65 -20.58 4.69
N ILE A 235 16.65 -19.27 4.46
CA ILE A 235 15.70 -18.59 3.60
C ILE A 235 15.85 -19.07 2.15
N ASP A 236 14.74 -19.42 1.51
CA ASP A 236 14.71 -19.90 0.13
C ASP A 236 14.35 -18.81 -0.88
N ILE A 237 13.46 -17.90 -0.48
CA ILE A 237 12.92 -16.85 -1.34
C ILE A 237 12.85 -15.57 -0.55
N GLU A 238 13.45 -14.52 -1.09
CA GLU A 238 13.35 -13.17 -0.52
C GLU A 238 13.52 -12.13 -1.62
N GLY A 239 12.46 -11.41 -1.93
CA GLY A 239 12.48 -10.28 -2.85
C GLY A 239 12.89 -8.99 -2.14
N ALA A 240 13.22 -7.99 -2.93
CA ALA A 240 13.48 -6.65 -2.40
C ALA A 240 13.05 -5.57 -3.38
N GLY A 241 12.81 -4.38 -2.87
CA GLY A 241 12.52 -3.21 -3.68
C GLY A 241 13.68 -2.89 -4.64
N LYS A 242 13.36 -2.28 -5.76
CA LYS A 242 14.29 -1.92 -6.84
C LYS A 242 15.55 -1.19 -6.35
N ASP A 243 15.43 -0.39 -5.29
CA ASP A 243 16.57 0.36 -4.74
C ASP A 243 17.68 -0.56 -4.23
N HIS A 244 17.32 -1.74 -3.73
CA HIS A 244 18.26 -2.73 -3.22
C HIS A 244 18.81 -3.66 -4.31
N THR A 245 18.07 -3.83 -5.41
CA THR A 245 18.37 -4.79 -6.49
C THR A 245 18.99 -4.14 -7.72
N ALA A 246 19.25 -2.82 -7.68
CA ALA A 246 20.02 -2.13 -8.73
C ALA A 246 21.45 -2.69 -8.81
N ALA A 247 22.04 -2.67 -10.00
CA ALA A 247 23.41 -3.14 -10.23
C ALA A 247 24.40 -2.44 -9.28
N GLY A 248 25.25 -3.22 -8.58
CA GLY A 248 26.15 -2.74 -7.53
C GLY A 248 25.43 -2.36 -6.21
N GLY A 249 24.14 -2.62 -6.12
CA GLY A 249 23.33 -2.33 -4.95
C GLY A 249 23.55 -3.28 -3.78
N THR A 250 22.68 -3.14 -2.78
CA THR A 250 22.77 -3.92 -1.53
C THR A 250 22.68 -5.41 -1.77
N ARG A 251 21.76 -5.83 -2.67
CA ARG A 251 21.54 -7.25 -2.98
C ARG A 251 22.75 -7.90 -3.64
N ASP A 252 23.42 -7.21 -4.55
CA ASP A 252 24.62 -7.73 -5.22
C ASP A 252 25.76 -7.97 -4.23
N VAL A 253 25.98 -7.02 -3.29
CA VAL A 253 26.98 -7.18 -2.21
C VAL A 253 26.61 -8.36 -1.33
N ALA A 254 25.36 -8.45 -0.87
CA ALA A 254 24.88 -9.54 -0.03
C ALA A 254 25.01 -10.92 -0.72
N ASN A 255 24.61 -11.01 -1.99
CA ASN A 255 24.72 -12.22 -2.80
C ASN A 255 26.18 -12.69 -2.91
N ARG A 256 27.11 -11.75 -3.11
CA ARG A 256 28.52 -12.09 -3.24
C ARG A 256 29.13 -12.50 -1.91
N ILE A 257 28.80 -11.82 -0.81
CA ILE A 257 29.17 -12.26 0.55
C ILE A 257 28.66 -13.67 0.82
N TYR A 258 27.41 -13.95 0.46
CA TYR A 258 26.83 -15.26 0.73
C TYR A 258 27.53 -16.40 -0.04
N ARG A 259 27.94 -16.16 -1.29
CA ARG A 259 28.69 -17.13 -2.10
C ARG A 259 30.12 -17.31 -1.62
N GLU A 260 30.84 -16.23 -1.36
CA GLU A 260 32.28 -16.27 -1.14
C GLU A 260 32.66 -16.45 0.34
N ILE A 261 31.81 -16.00 1.27
CA ILE A 261 32.07 -16.12 2.72
C ILE A 261 31.32 -17.28 3.34
N PHE A 262 30.04 -17.47 3.00
CA PHE A 262 29.23 -18.58 3.54
C PHE A 262 29.21 -19.82 2.63
N ALA A 263 29.81 -19.78 1.43
CA ALA A 263 29.89 -20.86 0.45
C ALA A 263 28.51 -21.48 0.09
N LYS A 264 27.47 -20.64 0.00
CA LYS A 264 26.08 -21.03 -0.31
C LYS A 264 25.50 -20.22 -1.47
N ASN A 265 24.48 -20.76 -2.13
CA ASN A 265 23.72 -20.03 -3.14
C ASN A 265 22.70 -19.09 -2.49
N PRO A 266 22.59 -17.82 -2.91
CA PRO A 266 21.62 -16.88 -2.39
C PRO A 266 20.17 -17.35 -2.59
N PRO A 267 19.23 -16.88 -1.76
CA PRO A 267 17.80 -17.08 -1.97
C PRO A 267 17.34 -16.59 -3.35
N ILE A 268 16.29 -17.21 -3.87
CA ILE A 268 15.64 -16.76 -5.11
C ILE A 268 15.13 -15.35 -4.91
N ASP A 269 15.50 -14.45 -5.83
CA ASP A 269 15.13 -13.04 -5.80
C ASP A 269 13.83 -12.79 -6.56
N ALA A 270 12.98 -11.95 -6.00
CA ALA A 270 11.76 -11.44 -6.63
C ALA A 270 11.73 -9.90 -6.57
N PRO A 271 12.60 -9.21 -7.36
CA PRO A 271 12.73 -7.77 -7.29
C PRO A 271 11.47 -7.06 -7.76
N TYR A 272 10.99 -6.08 -6.97
CA TYR A 272 9.74 -5.39 -7.24
C TYR A 272 9.91 -3.87 -7.38
N GLU A 273 9.06 -3.29 -8.24
CA GLU A 273 9.00 -1.86 -8.48
C GLU A 273 8.17 -1.12 -7.41
N HIS A 274 8.35 0.19 -7.38
CA HIS A 274 7.69 1.08 -6.42
C HIS A 274 6.20 1.27 -6.69
N ILE A 275 5.49 1.75 -5.66
CA ILE A 275 4.23 2.47 -5.82
C ILE A 275 4.54 3.98 -5.77
N LEU A 276 3.93 4.71 -6.68
CA LEU A 276 4.00 6.17 -6.78
C LEU A 276 2.64 6.74 -6.39
N ILE A 277 2.64 7.76 -5.55
CA ILE A 277 1.42 8.48 -5.19
C ILE A 277 1.45 9.85 -5.85
N GLY A 278 0.47 10.14 -6.70
CA GLY A 278 0.45 11.37 -7.50
C GLY A 278 1.73 11.57 -8.31
N GLY A 279 2.30 10.49 -8.86
CA GLY A 279 3.54 10.49 -9.63
C GLY A 279 4.83 10.67 -8.83
N LYS A 280 4.78 10.68 -7.49
CA LYS A 280 5.95 10.89 -6.60
C LYS A 280 6.32 9.63 -5.82
N LYS A 281 7.62 9.39 -5.70
CA LYS A 281 8.15 8.35 -4.79
C LYS A 281 8.02 8.81 -3.33
N MET A 282 7.63 7.88 -2.46
CA MET A 282 7.46 8.11 -1.03
C MET A 282 8.72 7.78 -0.22
N SER A 283 8.80 8.32 1.01
CA SER A 283 9.89 8.04 1.94
C SER A 283 9.40 8.10 3.39
N SER A 284 9.43 6.97 4.10
CA SER A 284 9.03 6.87 5.52
C SER A 284 9.89 7.73 6.44
N SER A 285 11.23 7.66 6.28
CA SER A 285 12.18 8.39 7.12
C SER A 285 12.08 9.92 6.98
N LYS A 286 11.46 10.41 5.89
CA LYS A 286 11.21 11.84 5.66
C LYS A 286 9.76 12.25 5.96
N GLY A 287 8.89 11.31 6.34
CA GLY A 287 7.46 11.57 6.56
C GLY A 287 6.72 12.03 5.30
N LEU A 288 7.19 11.61 4.11
CA LEU A 288 6.62 11.99 2.82
C LEU A 288 5.79 10.85 2.23
N GLY A 289 4.53 11.12 1.96
CA GLY A 289 3.63 10.18 1.28
C GLY A 289 2.50 9.66 2.18
N VAL A 290 1.71 8.75 1.63
CA VAL A 290 0.59 8.10 2.32
C VAL A 290 1.11 6.88 3.08
N THR A 291 0.77 6.74 4.36
CA THR A 291 1.18 5.59 5.17
C THR A 291 0.34 4.35 4.81
N ALA A 292 0.86 3.16 5.14
CA ALA A 292 0.12 1.91 5.01
C ALA A 292 -1.18 1.95 5.82
N LYS A 293 -1.14 2.53 7.02
CA LYS A 293 -2.31 2.71 7.90
C LYS A 293 -3.36 3.62 7.27
N GLN A 294 -2.95 4.78 6.73
CA GLN A 294 -3.87 5.69 6.04
C GLN A 294 -4.56 5.02 4.84
N MET A 295 -3.82 4.20 4.06
CA MET A 295 -4.43 3.44 2.96
C MET A 295 -5.42 2.39 3.44
N ALA A 296 -5.12 1.70 4.54
CA ALA A 296 -6.05 0.75 5.17
C ALA A 296 -7.31 1.45 5.73
N ASP A 297 -7.19 2.71 6.15
CA ASP A 297 -8.34 3.51 6.59
C ASP A 297 -9.23 3.99 5.41
N ILE A 298 -8.68 4.06 4.21
CA ILE A 298 -9.41 4.49 2.99
C ILE A 298 -10.04 3.29 2.28
N LEU A 299 -9.28 2.22 2.04
CA LEU A 299 -9.67 1.10 1.20
C LEU A 299 -9.94 -0.16 2.04
N PRO A 300 -11.02 -0.93 1.73
CA PRO A 300 -11.20 -2.28 2.26
C PRO A 300 -10.02 -3.18 1.95
N ALA A 301 -9.77 -4.17 2.81
CA ALA A 301 -8.60 -5.03 2.72
C ALA A 301 -8.44 -5.73 1.37
N ASN A 302 -9.53 -6.25 0.79
CA ASN A 302 -9.53 -6.87 -0.53
C ASN A 302 -9.21 -5.86 -1.65
N ILE A 303 -9.74 -4.65 -1.61
CA ILE A 303 -9.45 -3.60 -2.60
C ILE A 303 -8.01 -3.12 -2.47
N LEU A 304 -7.50 -2.99 -1.24
CA LEU A 304 -6.09 -2.63 -1.01
C LEU A 304 -5.14 -3.74 -1.49
N LYS A 305 -5.44 -5.02 -1.23
CA LYS A 305 -4.68 -6.15 -1.80
C LYS A 305 -4.76 -6.15 -3.33
N PHE A 306 -5.94 -5.90 -3.89
CA PHE A 306 -6.15 -5.87 -5.34
C PHE A 306 -5.29 -4.81 -6.04
N LEU A 307 -5.15 -3.64 -5.44
CA LEU A 307 -4.27 -2.57 -5.95
C LEU A 307 -2.86 -3.10 -6.26
N PHE A 308 -2.32 -3.94 -5.40
CA PHE A 308 -0.97 -4.52 -5.56
C PHE A 308 -0.96 -5.78 -6.43
N THR A 309 -1.97 -6.63 -6.30
CA THR A 309 -2.03 -7.95 -6.96
C THR A 309 -2.27 -7.84 -8.46
N ARG A 310 -3.11 -6.89 -8.91
CA ARG A 310 -3.44 -6.69 -10.34
C ARG A 310 -2.25 -6.30 -11.20
N THR A 311 -1.21 -5.70 -10.60
CA THR A 311 -0.05 -5.19 -11.34
C THR A 311 1.17 -6.09 -11.16
N LYS A 312 1.74 -6.56 -12.28
CA LYS A 312 2.96 -7.39 -12.26
C LYS A 312 4.06 -6.74 -11.41
N TYR A 313 4.69 -7.50 -10.54
CA TYR A 313 5.65 -7.00 -9.53
C TYR A 313 6.81 -6.15 -10.11
N LYS A 314 7.19 -6.38 -11.38
CA LYS A 314 8.23 -5.60 -12.11
C LYS A 314 7.70 -4.31 -12.75
N ARG A 315 6.46 -3.92 -12.51
CA ARG A 315 5.89 -2.65 -12.99
C ARG A 315 5.57 -1.75 -11.80
N ALA A 316 5.87 -0.47 -11.93
CA ALA A 316 5.44 0.52 -10.96
C ALA A 316 3.91 0.59 -10.91
N ILE A 317 3.37 0.85 -9.72
CA ILE A 317 1.96 1.15 -9.52
C ILE A 317 1.84 2.66 -9.39
N GLU A 318 1.00 3.27 -10.20
CA GLU A 318 0.57 4.65 -10.00
C GLU A 318 -0.79 4.66 -9.33
N PHE A 319 -0.90 5.37 -8.22
CA PHE A 319 -2.12 5.53 -7.47
C PHE A 319 -2.25 6.99 -7.03
N ASP A 320 -3.42 7.58 -7.28
CA ASP A 320 -3.75 8.92 -6.84
C ASP A 320 -5.14 8.89 -6.19
N PRO A 321 -5.23 8.94 -4.85
CA PRO A 321 -6.52 8.95 -4.17
C PRO A 321 -7.35 10.19 -4.48
N GLU A 322 -6.72 11.30 -4.92
CA GLU A 322 -7.38 12.56 -5.26
C GLU A 322 -7.96 12.57 -6.68
N GLY A 323 -7.64 11.53 -7.49
CA GLY A 323 -8.14 11.38 -8.85
C GLY A 323 -9.24 10.33 -8.98
N ASP A 324 -9.37 9.81 -10.21
CA ASP A 324 -10.35 8.76 -10.56
C ASP A 324 -9.88 7.33 -10.21
N THR A 325 -8.72 7.19 -9.56
CA THR A 325 -8.07 5.89 -9.37
C THR A 325 -8.90 4.95 -8.49
N ILE A 326 -9.57 5.48 -7.46
CA ILE A 326 -10.44 4.66 -6.58
C ILE A 326 -11.66 4.13 -7.34
N PRO A 327 -12.48 4.96 -8.02
CA PRO A 327 -13.57 4.45 -8.85
C PRO A 327 -13.13 3.43 -9.91
N LEU A 328 -12.02 3.69 -10.60
CA LEU A 328 -11.47 2.79 -11.62
C LEU A 328 -10.97 1.47 -11.02
N LEU A 329 -10.39 1.49 -9.82
CA LEU A 329 -9.95 0.31 -9.10
C LEU A 329 -11.13 -0.62 -8.78
N TYR A 330 -12.27 -0.05 -8.32
CA TYR A 330 -13.49 -0.80 -8.10
C TYR A 330 -14.07 -1.36 -9.41
N ASP A 331 -14.11 -0.57 -10.48
CA ASP A 331 -14.60 -1.05 -11.78
C ASP A 331 -13.76 -2.22 -12.33
N GLU A 332 -12.45 -2.22 -12.08
CA GLU A 332 -11.56 -3.31 -12.48
C GLU A 332 -11.74 -4.54 -11.58
N TYR A 333 -11.87 -4.34 -10.27
CA TYR A 333 -12.16 -5.40 -9.32
C TYR A 333 -13.50 -6.10 -9.64
N ASP A 334 -14.55 -5.35 -9.93
CA ASP A 334 -15.88 -5.90 -10.30
C ASP A 334 -15.82 -6.79 -11.55
N ARG A 335 -15.01 -6.39 -12.54
CA ARG A 335 -14.78 -7.24 -13.74
C ARG A 335 -14.04 -8.53 -13.39
N CYS A 336 -13.04 -8.45 -12.51
CA CYS A 336 -12.30 -9.62 -12.04
C CYS A 336 -13.20 -10.57 -11.24
N ALA A 337 -14.08 -10.02 -10.38
CA ALA A 337 -15.09 -10.78 -9.65
C ALA A 337 -16.07 -11.48 -10.59
N ALA A 338 -16.56 -10.78 -11.62
CA ALA A 338 -17.46 -11.36 -12.61
C ALA A 338 -16.81 -12.52 -13.38
N ASP A 339 -15.55 -12.39 -13.80
CA ASP A 339 -14.82 -13.46 -14.45
C ASP A 339 -14.66 -14.69 -13.56
N PHE A 340 -14.32 -14.47 -12.28
CA PHE A 340 -14.19 -15.54 -11.29
C PHE A 340 -15.54 -16.27 -11.06
N LEU A 341 -16.62 -15.52 -10.87
CA LEU A 341 -17.96 -16.07 -10.63
C LEU A 341 -18.48 -16.86 -11.83
N ASN A 342 -18.13 -16.44 -13.05
CA ASN A 342 -18.44 -17.15 -14.29
C ASN A 342 -17.51 -18.34 -14.56
N LYS A 343 -16.58 -18.63 -13.66
CA LYS A 343 -15.58 -19.71 -13.78
C LYS A 343 -14.72 -19.60 -15.05
N ASN A 344 -14.44 -18.39 -15.50
CA ASN A 344 -13.54 -18.15 -16.61
C ASN A 344 -12.08 -18.39 -16.14
N GLU A 345 -11.31 -19.12 -16.94
CA GLU A 345 -9.88 -19.35 -16.69
C GLU A 345 -9.04 -18.18 -17.24
N THR A 346 -9.19 -16.99 -16.65
CA THR A 346 -8.52 -15.77 -17.07
C THR A 346 -7.56 -15.25 -16.00
N ASP A 347 -6.63 -14.39 -16.42
CA ASP A 347 -5.76 -13.66 -15.48
C ASP A 347 -6.57 -12.77 -14.53
N MET A 348 -7.73 -12.28 -14.97
CA MET A 348 -8.63 -11.46 -14.14
C MET A 348 -9.27 -12.29 -13.02
N ALA A 349 -9.81 -13.47 -13.35
CA ALA A 349 -10.36 -14.39 -12.35
C ALA A 349 -9.29 -14.82 -11.33
N ARG A 350 -8.07 -15.07 -11.80
CA ARG A 350 -6.95 -15.44 -10.93
C ARG A 350 -6.49 -14.30 -10.04
N ALA A 351 -6.47 -13.05 -10.54
CA ALA A 351 -6.18 -11.87 -9.74
C ALA A 351 -7.20 -11.70 -8.60
N PHE A 352 -8.49 -11.88 -8.88
CA PHE A 352 -9.54 -11.86 -7.87
C PHE A 352 -9.31 -12.93 -6.80
N GLN A 353 -9.04 -14.18 -7.22
CA GLN A 353 -8.79 -15.30 -6.30
C GLN A 353 -7.63 -15.03 -5.34
N TYR A 354 -6.52 -14.45 -5.81
CA TYR A 354 -5.38 -14.07 -4.96
C TYR A 354 -5.68 -12.90 -4.03
N THR A 355 -6.69 -12.11 -4.35
CA THR A 355 -7.05 -10.91 -3.60
C THR A 355 -7.98 -11.21 -2.43
N GLU A 356 -8.89 -12.16 -2.63
CA GLU A 356 -9.85 -12.51 -1.60
C GLU A 356 -9.18 -13.14 -0.37
N ILE A 357 -9.61 -12.68 0.80
CA ILE A 357 -9.08 -13.13 2.09
C ILE A 357 -9.66 -14.49 2.46
N ASP A 358 -10.91 -14.73 2.04
CA ASP A 358 -11.64 -15.95 2.36
C ASP A 358 -12.60 -16.30 1.21
N LEU A 359 -12.16 -17.24 0.38
CA LEU A 359 -12.95 -17.73 -0.76
C LEU A 359 -14.11 -18.66 -0.35
N GLU A 360 -14.15 -19.12 0.92
CA GLU A 360 -15.24 -19.94 1.43
C GLU A 360 -16.43 -19.08 1.88
N LYS A 361 -16.25 -17.78 2.05
CA LYS A 361 -17.36 -16.86 2.30
C LYS A 361 -18.27 -16.73 1.10
N ASP A 362 -19.53 -16.37 1.38
CA ASP A 362 -20.51 -16.04 0.35
C ASP A 362 -20.08 -14.78 -0.41
N ILE A 363 -19.42 -14.99 -1.57
CA ILE A 363 -18.94 -13.91 -2.44
C ILE A 363 -20.15 -13.22 -3.08
N PRO A 364 -20.24 -11.88 -3.06
CA PRO A 364 -21.31 -11.15 -3.73
C PRO A 364 -21.39 -11.51 -5.22
N LYS A 365 -22.58 -11.77 -5.71
CA LYS A 365 -22.83 -12.03 -7.14
C LYS A 365 -23.22 -10.80 -7.93
N TYR A 366 -23.54 -9.72 -7.21
CA TYR A 366 -23.89 -8.43 -7.76
C TYR A 366 -23.08 -7.35 -7.04
N TYR A 367 -22.51 -6.46 -7.80
CA TYR A 367 -21.73 -5.31 -7.35
C TYR A 367 -22.33 -4.02 -7.92
N LEU A 368 -22.92 -3.19 -7.05
CA LEU A 368 -23.35 -1.86 -7.46
C LEU A 368 -22.12 -0.98 -7.70
N ARG A 369 -22.02 -0.40 -8.87
CA ARG A 369 -20.87 0.37 -9.31
C ARG A 369 -20.52 1.50 -8.34
N PHE A 370 -19.25 1.61 -7.93
CA PHE A 370 -18.78 2.59 -6.95
C PHE A 370 -19.12 4.04 -7.35
N SER A 371 -18.92 4.42 -8.62
CA SER A 371 -19.25 5.76 -9.10
C SER A 371 -20.74 6.09 -9.04
N LYS A 372 -21.65 5.11 -9.19
CA LYS A 372 -23.09 5.30 -8.97
C LYS A 372 -23.39 5.60 -7.52
N ILE A 373 -22.81 4.81 -6.59
CA ILE A 373 -22.95 5.04 -5.15
C ILE A 373 -22.48 6.46 -4.79
N ALA A 374 -21.29 6.86 -5.27
CA ALA A 374 -20.76 8.20 -5.02
C ALA A 374 -21.67 9.31 -5.54
N ASN A 375 -22.32 9.13 -6.68
CA ASN A 375 -23.29 10.07 -7.21
C ASN A 375 -24.56 10.10 -6.35
N PHE A 376 -25.12 8.96 -5.99
CA PHE A 376 -26.36 8.86 -5.20
C PHE A 376 -26.22 9.44 -3.80
N LEU A 377 -25.03 9.31 -3.18
CA LEU A 377 -24.75 9.93 -1.87
C LEU A 377 -24.84 11.47 -1.88
N GLN A 378 -24.77 12.10 -3.03
CA GLN A 378 -24.90 13.55 -3.22
C GLN A 378 -26.30 13.97 -3.65
N MET A 379 -27.20 13.01 -3.90
CA MET A 379 -28.60 13.25 -4.28
C MET A 379 -29.52 13.07 -3.08
N PRO A 380 -30.45 13.99 -2.81
CA PRO A 380 -31.46 13.79 -1.78
C PRO A 380 -32.43 12.67 -2.16
N LYS A 381 -33.01 12.00 -1.16
CA LYS A 381 -34.12 11.04 -1.31
C LYS A 381 -33.82 9.79 -2.16
N ILE A 382 -32.57 9.46 -2.47
CA ILE A 382 -32.22 8.21 -3.15
C ILE A 382 -31.99 7.09 -2.11
N ASP A 383 -32.77 6.03 -2.18
CA ASP A 383 -32.49 4.78 -1.49
C ASP A 383 -31.58 3.90 -2.37
N ILE A 384 -30.30 3.82 -1.98
CA ILE A 384 -29.28 3.08 -2.73
C ILE A 384 -29.60 1.58 -2.77
N PHE A 385 -30.21 1.02 -1.70
CA PHE A 385 -30.54 -0.40 -1.65
C PHE A 385 -31.77 -0.73 -2.50
N GLU A 386 -32.76 0.16 -2.54
CA GLU A 386 -33.90 0.03 -3.43
C GLU A 386 -33.45 0.08 -4.89
N TYR A 387 -32.62 1.05 -5.25
CA TYR A 387 -32.01 1.12 -6.57
C TYR A 387 -31.25 -0.16 -6.95
N ALA A 388 -30.38 -0.65 -6.04
CA ALA A 388 -29.59 -1.85 -6.28
C ALA A 388 -30.45 -3.10 -6.51
N ARG A 389 -31.58 -3.21 -5.77
CA ARG A 389 -32.56 -4.28 -5.96
C ARG A 389 -33.24 -4.19 -7.33
N GLU A 390 -33.63 -2.99 -7.75
CA GLU A 390 -34.24 -2.76 -9.07
C GLU A 390 -33.27 -3.05 -10.20
N GLU A 391 -32.02 -2.53 -10.14
CA GLU A 391 -30.98 -2.78 -11.15
C GLU A 391 -30.64 -4.28 -11.26
N LYS A 392 -30.56 -4.98 -10.12
CA LYS A 392 -30.32 -6.42 -10.08
C LYS A 392 -31.50 -7.22 -10.61
N GLY A 393 -32.73 -6.71 -10.51
CA GLY A 393 -33.97 -7.38 -10.86
C GLY A 393 -34.42 -8.49 -9.88
N SER A 394 -33.83 -8.52 -8.67
CA SER A 394 -34.17 -9.48 -7.60
C SER A 394 -33.71 -8.97 -6.23
N GLU A 395 -34.17 -9.66 -5.17
CA GLU A 395 -33.73 -9.32 -3.80
C GLU A 395 -32.20 -9.44 -3.63
N LEU A 396 -31.64 -8.55 -2.80
CA LEU A 396 -30.21 -8.54 -2.48
C LEU A 396 -29.90 -9.60 -1.41
N PHE A 397 -28.92 -10.43 -1.65
CA PHE A 397 -28.36 -11.35 -0.66
C PHE A 397 -27.62 -10.57 0.46
N ALA A 398 -27.36 -11.24 1.58
CA ALA A 398 -26.67 -10.61 2.71
C ALA A 398 -25.27 -10.12 2.36
N SER A 399 -24.51 -10.91 1.60
CA SER A 399 -23.17 -10.53 1.11
C SER A 399 -23.20 -9.31 0.18
N GLU A 400 -24.20 -9.22 -0.70
CA GLU A 400 -24.37 -8.09 -1.61
C GLU A 400 -24.74 -6.79 -0.86
N ARG A 401 -25.63 -6.90 0.14
CA ARG A 401 -25.97 -5.76 1.02
C ARG A 401 -24.74 -5.27 1.79
N GLN A 402 -23.95 -6.18 2.33
CA GLN A 402 -22.74 -5.83 3.06
C GLN A 402 -21.71 -5.15 2.14
N GLU A 403 -21.55 -5.64 0.91
CA GLU A 403 -20.64 -5.02 -0.05
C GLU A 403 -21.10 -3.62 -0.45
N ILE A 404 -22.41 -3.41 -0.67
CA ILE A 404 -22.94 -2.06 -0.94
C ILE A 404 -22.70 -1.14 0.27
N GLU A 405 -22.93 -1.60 1.51
CA GLU A 405 -22.66 -0.82 2.71
C GLU A 405 -21.17 -0.44 2.81
N ASN A 406 -20.26 -1.38 2.58
CA ASN A 406 -18.83 -1.12 2.58
C ASN A 406 -18.46 -0.05 1.54
N ARG A 407 -19.01 -0.14 0.32
CA ARG A 407 -18.81 0.85 -0.74
C ARG A 407 -19.37 2.23 -0.37
N ILE A 408 -20.52 2.28 0.29
CA ILE A 408 -21.10 3.52 0.81
C ILE A 408 -20.14 4.20 1.79
N GLN A 409 -19.56 3.45 2.73
CA GLN A 409 -18.62 4.02 3.70
C GLN A 409 -17.34 4.56 3.03
N VAL A 410 -16.79 3.80 2.08
CA VAL A 410 -15.63 4.26 1.30
C VAL A 410 -15.96 5.48 0.45
N ALA A 411 -17.11 5.47 -0.24
CA ALA A 411 -17.55 6.59 -1.08
C ALA A 411 -17.76 7.87 -0.27
N LYS A 412 -18.34 7.77 0.94
CA LYS A 412 -18.46 8.93 1.85
C LYS A 412 -17.09 9.50 2.21
N LYS A 413 -16.13 8.65 2.59
CA LYS A 413 -14.75 9.08 2.91
C LYS A 413 -14.06 9.70 1.69
N TRP A 414 -14.21 9.07 0.53
CA TRP A 414 -13.61 9.55 -0.71
C TRP A 414 -14.18 10.91 -1.13
N LEU A 415 -15.51 11.07 -1.12
CA LEU A 415 -16.17 12.34 -1.42
C LEU A 415 -15.75 13.47 -0.46
N ALA A 416 -15.60 13.15 0.83
CA ALA A 416 -15.23 14.15 1.83
C ALA A 416 -13.78 14.63 1.68
N ASN A 417 -12.84 13.73 1.36
CA ASN A 417 -11.41 14.01 1.53
C ASN A 417 -10.59 13.98 0.22
N TYR A 418 -11.05 13.24 -0.82
CA TYR A 418 -10.20 12.91 -1.96
C TYR A 418 -10.84 13.17 -3.33
N ALA A 419 -12.17 13.12 -3.42
CA ALA A 419 -12.85 13.25 -4.71
C ALA A 419 -12.54 14.60 -5.37
N PRO A 420 -12.21 14.60 -6.66
CA PRO A 420 -11.99 15.86 -7.39
C PRO A 420 -13.27 16.68 -7.47
N GLU A 421 -13.12 18.00 -7.53
CA GLU A 421 -14.25 18.94 -7.58
C GLU A 421 -15.17 18.73 -8.81
N SER A 422 -14.66 18.10 -9.85
CA SER A 422 -15.45 17.71 -11.03
C SER A 422 -16.51 16.64 -10.73
N VAL A 423 -16.30 15.81 -9.71
CA VAL A 423 -17.22 14.74 -9.28
C VAL A 423 -18.21 15.24 -8.23
N LYS A 424 -17.79 16.21 -7.41
CA LYS A 424 -18.64 16.78 -6.35
C LYS A 424 -19.67 17.71 -6.95
N PHE A 425 -20.89 17.70 -6.44
CA PHE A 425 -21.92 18.65 -6.81
C PHE A 425 -22.83 18.96 -5.62
N THR A 426 -23.45 20.12 -5.66
CA THR A 426 -24.44 20.57 -4.68
C THR A 426 -25.60 21.17 -5.44
N ILE A 427 -26.81 20.78 -5.05
CA ILE A 427 -28.03 21.40 -5.58
C ILE A 427 -28.06 22.87 -5.14
N GLN A 428 -28.24 23.77 -6.09
CA GLN A 428 -28.27 25.19 -5.81
C GLN A 428 -29.70 25.61 -5.41
N ASP A 429 -29.83 26.31 -4.29
CA ASP A 429 -31.13 26.79 -3.80
C ASP A 429 -31.69 27.94 -4.70
N GLU A 430 -30.80 28.79 -5.22
CA GLU A 430 -31.13 29.87 -6.15
C GLU A 430 -30.74 29.50 -7.58
N LEU A 431 -31.37 30.15 -8.57
CA LEU A 431 -31.04 29.97 -9.98
C LEU A 431 -29.60 30.44 -10.27
N PRO A 432 -28.68 29.52 -10.69
CA PRO A 432 -27.30 29.92 -10.95
C PRO A 432 -27.16 30.99 -12.05
N ALA A 433 -26.29 31.94 -11.83
CA ALA A 433 -26.06 33.03 -12.82
C ALA A 433 -25.61 32.53 -14.21
N ALA A 434 -25.03 31.32 -14.26
CA ALA A 434 -24.60 30.71 -15.52
C ALA A 434 -25.74 30.38 -16.48
N THR A 435 -26.99 30.26 -16.00
CA THR A 435 -28.20 30.02 -16.82
C THR A 435 -28.53 31.19 -17.77
N LYS A 436 -28.01 32.39 -17.47
CA LYS A 436 -28.19 33.57 -18.37
C LYS A 436 -27.56 33.35 -19.75
N ASN A 437 -26.65 32.42 -19.89
CA ASN A 437 -25.96 32.12 -21.15
C ASN A 437 -26.65 31.01 -21.96
N LEU A 438 -27.76 30.45 -21.49
CA LEU A 438 -28.52 29.43 -22.21
C LEU A 438 -29.21 30.04 -23.43
N ASN A 439 -29.11 29.34 -24.56
CA ASN A 439 -29.78 29.75 -25.78
C ASN A 439 -31.28 29.38 -25.78
N ASP A 440 -32.06 29.90 -26.75
CA ASP A 440 -33.50 29.67 -26.80
C ASP A 440 -33.88 28.18 -26.94
N GLY A 441 -33.09 27.40 -27.69
CA GLY A 441 -33.29 25.95 -27.83
C GLY A 441 -33.12 25.20 -26.52
N GLN A 442 -32.11 25.58 -25.70
CA GLN A 442 -31.90 25.04 -24.37
C GLN A 442 -33.04 25.37 -23.41
N LYS A 443 -33.53 26.61 -23.44
CA LYS A 443 -34.68 27.05 -22.64
C LYS A 443 -35.97 26.33 -23.03
N GLU A 444 -36.22 26.19 -24.33
CA GLU A 444 -37.38 25.41 -24.82
C GLU A 444 -37.29 23.94 -24.37
N PHE A 445 -36.09 23.34 -24.42
CA PHE A 445 -35.83 21.96 -23.93
C PHE A 445 -36.17 21.81 -22.45
N LEU A 446 -35.72 22.75 -21.60
CA LEU A 446 -36.01 22.74 -20.16
C LEU A 446 -37.51 22.90 -19.90
N ASN A 447 -38.21 23.75 -20.64
CA ASN A 447 -39.67 23.92 -20.53
C ASN A 447 -40.42 22.63 -20.91
N LYS A 448 -40.03 21.94 -21.98
CA LYS A 448 -40.63 20.63 -22.37
C LYS A 448 -40.39 19.56 -21.31
N ILE A 449 -39.26 19.56 -20.64
CA ILE A 449 -39.01 18.63 -19.50
C ILE A 449 -39.95 18.99 -18.35
N ALA A 450 -40.11 20.28 -17.99
CA ALA A 450 -41.03 20.70 -16.93
C ALA A 450 -42.47 20.27 -17.23
N ASP A 451 -42.93 20.41 -18.47
CA ASP A 451 -44.26 20.01 -18.88
C ASP A 451 -44.41 18.49 -18.81
N ALA A 452 -43.40 17.71 -19.25
CA ALA A 452 -43.42 16.27 -19.14
C ALA A 452 -43.47 15.81 -17.67
N ILE A 453 -42.67 16.41 -16.78
CA ILE A 453 -42.65 16.07 -15.35
C ILE A 453 -44.05 16.33 -14.72
N SER A 454 -44.75 17.38 -15.13
CA SER A 454 -46.08 17.72 -14.62
C SER A 454 -47.18 16.66 -14.95
N THR A 455 -46.92 15.73 -15.84
CA THR A 455 -47.91 14.73 -16.29
C THR A 455 -48.11 13.56 -15.30
N LYS A 456 -47.20 13.35 -14.35
CA LYS A 456 -47.23 12.26 -13.34
C LYS A 456 -46.90 12.82 -11.96
N GLU A 457 -47.50 12.28 -10.91
CA GLU A 457 -47.21 12.66 -9.53
C GLU A 457 -45.81 12.21 -9.06
N LYS A 458 -45.28 11.12 -9.63
CA LYS A 458 -43.96 10.61 -9.28
C LYS A 458 -43.30 9.97 -10.51
N TRP A 459 -42.05 10.28 -10.72
CA TRP A 459 -41.22 9.69 -11.76
C TRP A 459 -40.13 8.78 -11.14
N ALA A 460 -39.95 7.58 -11.73
CA ALA A 460 -38.73 6.82 -11.50
C ALA A 460 -37.57 7.49 -12.26
N GLY A 461 -36.37 7.46 -11.70
CA GLY A 461 -35.20 8.10 -12.30
C GLY A 461 -34.88 7.61 -13.71
N GLU A 462 -35.04 6.30 -13.96
CA GLU A 462 -34.83 5.68 -15.27
C GLU A 462 -35.86 6.15 -16.31
N ASP A 463 -37.16 6.13 -15.93
CA ASP A 463 -38.25 6.59 -16.81
C ASP A 463 -38.08 8.08 -17.19
N LEU A 464 -37.73 8.90 -16.19
CA LEU A 464 -37.49 10.31 -16.44
C LEU A 464 -36.25 10.52 -17.32
N HIS A 465 -35.20 9.73 -17.10
CA HIS A 465 -34.01 9.80 -17.94
C HIS A 465 -34.31 9.43 -19.40
N ALA A 466 -35.05 8.37 -19.63
CA ALA A 466 -35.52 7.98 -20.98
C ALA A 466 -36.37 9.11 -21.61
N LYS A 467 -37.32 9.69 -20.84
CA LYS A 467 -38.17 10.78 -21.34
C LYS A 467 -37.36 12.03 -21.72
N ILE A 468 -36.33 12.38 -20.94
CA ILE A 468 -35.40 13.50 -21.26
C ILE A 468 -34.68 13.21 -22.58
N HIS A 469 -34.24 11.97 -22.79
CA HIS A 469 -33.61 11.56 -24.06
C HIS A 469 -34.57 11.65 -25.25
N ASP A 470 -35.83 11.25 -25.09
CA ASP A 470 -36.86 11.38 -26.12
C ASP A 470 -37.07 12.84 -26.51
N ILE A 471 -37.26 13.73 -25.55
CA ILE A 471 -37.45 15.19 -25.78
C ILE A 471 -36.22 15.77 -26.51
N LYS A 472 -35.00 15.39 -26.06
CA LYS A 472 -33.76 15.83 -26.71
C LYS A 472 -33.71 15.36 -28.18
N ASN A 473 -34.12 14.13 -28.49
CA ASN A 473 -34.12 13.58 -29.84
C ASN A 473 -35.18 14.24 -30.71
N GLU A 474 -36.41 14.47 -30.18
CA GLU A 474 -37.49 15.18 -30.87
C GLU A 474 -37.11 16.61 -31.26
N MET A 475 -36.29 17.27 -30.43
CA MET A 475 -35.82 18.63 -30.66
C MET A 475 -34.50 18.70 -31.44
N GLU A 476 -33.89 17.57 -31.79
CA GLU A 476 -32.59 17.47 -32.48
C GLU A 476 -31.45 18.24 -31.80
N ILE A 477 -31.51 18.40 -30.45
CA ILE A 477 -30.46 19.08 -29.68
C ILE A 477 -29.28 18.15 -29.42
N ALA A 478 -28.06 18.65 -29.55
CA ALA A 478 -26.85 17.91 -29.25
C ALA A 478 -26.83 17.48 -27.78
N PRO A 479 -26.43 16.21 -27.46
CA PRO A 479 -26.47 15.69 -26.08
C PRO A 479 -25.75 16.58 -25.07
N LYS A 480 -24.55 17.07 -25.40
CA LYS A 480 -23.78 17.95 -24.52
C LYS A 480 -24.53 19.24 -24.20
N GLU A 481 -25.19 19.84 -25.20
CA GLU A 481 -25.94 21.10 -25.07
C GLU A 481 -27.21 20.90 -24.21
N ALA A 482 -27.96 19.83 -24.46
CA ALA A 482 -29.16 19.48 -23.73
C ALA A 482 -28.89 19.22 -22.23
N PHE A 483 -27.95 18.33 -21.94
CA PHE A 483 -27.64 17.98 -20.55
C PHE A 483 -26.93 19.09 -19.79
N SER A 484 -26.08 19.87 -20.43
CA SER A 484 -25.49 21.07 -19.83
C SER A 484 -26.55 22.07 -19.36
N ALA A 485 -27.65 22.24 -20.08
CA ALA A 485 -28.74 23.13 -19.67
C ALA A 485 -29.36 22.71 -18.33
N ILE A 486 -29.58 21.40 -18.14
CA ILE A 486 -30.09 20.84 -16.87
C ILE A 486 -29.08 21.09 -15.74
N TYR A 487 -27.81 20.73 -15.94
CA TYR A 487 -26.81 20.85 -14.88
C TYR A 487 -26.50 22.29 -14.51
N LEU A 488 -26.47 23.21 -15.47
CA LEU A 488 -26.35 24.64 -15.20
C LEU A 488 -27.50 25.16 -14.35
N SER A 489 -28.72 24.67 -14.57
CA SER A 489 -29.91 25.12 -13.85
C SER A 489 -29.99 24.65 -12.40
N PHE A 490 -29.44 23.45 -12.11
CA PHE A 490 -29.54 22.84 -10.78
C PHE A 490 -28.21 22.81 -10.01
N LEU A 491 -27.08 22.75 -10.71
CA LEU A 491 -25.75 22.57 -10.09
C LEU A 491 -24.82 23.76 -10.32
N GLY A 492 -25.13 24.67 -11.26
CA GLY A 492 -24.22 25.72 -11.68
C GLY A 492 -22.98 25.21 -12.42
N LYS A 493 -22.99 23.97 -12.91
CA LYS A 493 -21.93 23.27 -13.63
C LYS A 493 -22.44 22.84 -14.99
N ASP A 494 -21.54 22.58 -15.94
CA ASP A 494 -21.89 22.11 -17.29
C ASP A 494 -22.05 20.60 -17.43
N SER A 495 -21.74 19.89 -16.36
CA SER A 495 -21.80 18.42 -16.26
C SER A 495 -22.27 17.98 -14.86
N GLY A 496 -22.79 16.75 -14.76
CA GLY A 496 -23.30 16.21 -13.52
C GLY A 496 -23.67 14.72 -13.64
N PRO A 497 -24.40 14.18 -12.66
CA PRO A 497 -24.85 12.78 -12.64
C PRO A 497 -25.96 12.56 -13.68
N GLN A 498 -26.47 11.31 -13.78
CA GLN A 498 -27.62 11.02 -14.69
C GLN A 498 -28.80 11.93 -14.41
N ALA A 499 -29.17 12.78 -15.39
CA ALA A 499 -30.13 13.86 -15.21
C ALA A 499 -31.51 13.39 -14.72
N GLY A 500 -32.02 12.26 -15.23
CA GLY A 500 -33.32 11.74 -14.79
C GLY A 500 -33.33 11.36 -13.30
N TRP A 501 -32.26 10.74 -12.81
CA TRP A 501 -32.09 10.40 -11.39
C TRP A 501 -31.92 11.64 -10.53
N LEU A 502 -31.12 12.61 -11.00
CA LEU A 502 -30.96 13.89 -10.32
C LEU A 502 -32.31 14.58 -10.13
N LEU A 503 -33.07 14.77 -11.20
CA LEU A 503 -34.36 15.48 -11.14
C LEU A 503 -35.42 14.68 -10.33
N ALA A 504 -35.48 13.35 -10.47
CA ALA A 504 -36.40 12.52 -9.71
C ALA A 504 -36.09 12.48 -8.19
N SER A 505 -34.86 12.78 -7.79
CA SER A 505 -34.45 12.85 -6.38
C SER A 505 -34.88 14.14 -5.68
N LEU A 506 -35.26 15.16 -6.42
CA LEU A 506 -35.65 16.46 -5.90
C LEU A 506 -37.16 16.55 -5.64
N ASP A 507 -37.58 17.63 -5.04
CA ASP A 507 -38.99 17.98 -4.95
C ASP A 507 -39.53 18.34 -6.34
N GLN A 508 -40.68 17.78 -6.72
CA GLN A 508 -41.21 17.93 -8.07
C GLN A 508 -41.60 19.37 -8.38
N ASP A 509 -42.21 20.07 -7.44
CA ASP A 509 -42.60 21.47 -7.63
C ASP A 509 -41.35 22.36 -7.76
N PHE A 510 -40.32 22.08 -6.95
CA PHE A 510 -39.02 22.73 -7.07
C PHE A 510 -38.41 22.54 -8.47
N VAL A 511 -38.44 21.30 -8.99
CA VAL A 511 -37.90 20.96 -10.32
C VAL A 511 -38.67 21.73 -11.41
N ILE A 512 -40.00 21.65 -11.39
CA ILE A 512 -40.85 22.32 -12.39
C ILE A 512 -40.61 23.83 -12.38
N ASN A 513 -40.61 24.42 -11.18
CA ASN A 513 -40.40 25.87 -11.04
C ASN A 513 -39.02 26.29 -11.55
N ARG A 514 -37.96 25.57 -11.16
CA ARG A 514 -36.60 25.84 -11.57
C ARG A 514 -36.40 25.75 -13.08
N LEU A 515 -36.99 24.74 -13.74
CA LEU A 515 -36.92 24.56 -15.19
C LEU A 515 -37.66 25.67 -15.96
N LYS A 516 -38.72 26.26 -15.37
CA LYS A 516 -39.51 27.37 -15.96
C LYS A 516 -38.96 28.75 -15.61
N GLU A 517 -38.11 28.85 -14.60
CA GLU A 517 -37.49 30.12 -14.17
C GLU A 517 -36.35 30.55 -15.13
N VAL A 518 -35.79 29.63 -15.90
CA VAL A 518 -34.71 29.86 -16.85
C VAL A 518 -35.26 30.54 -18.12
#